data_da8e5892f6a8ff9838fa1b6f5f2d0932
#
_entry.id   da8e5892f6a8ff9838fa1b6f5f2d0932
#
_cell.length_a   1.000
_cell.length_b   1.000
_cell.length_c   1.000
_cell.angle_alpha   90.00
_cell.angle_beta   90.00
_cell.angle_gamma   90.00
#
_symmetry.space_group_name_H-M   'P 1'
#
loop_
_entity.id
_entity.type
_entity.pdbx_description
1 polymer ?
#
loop_
_entity_poly.entity_id
_entity_poly.type
_entity_poly.pdbx_seq_one_letter_code
_entity_poly.pdbx_strand_id
1 'polypeptide(L)'
;MEMLSGAEMVVRSLIDQGVKQVFGYPGGAVLDIYDALHTVGGIDHVLVRHEQAAVHMADGLARATGDVGVVLVTSGPGATNAITGIATAYMDSIPLVILSGQVATSLIGYDAFQECDMVGISRPVVKHSFLVKQTEDIPLVLKKAFWLAASGRPGPVVVDLPKDILNPAKKMPYAWPDTVSMRSYNPTTSGHKGQIKRALQTLASAKKPVVYVGGGAISAACYAPLRHIIETFNLPVVSSLMGLGAFPATHRQSLGMLGMHGTYEANMTMHNADVIFAVGVRFDDRTTNNLAKYCPNATVLHIDIDPTSISKTVNADIPVVGDARLVLEQMLELLAQDAPSQPQDDIRDWWQQIESWRARQCLKYDAESESIKPQAVIETLWRLTKGDAYVTSDVGQHQMFAALYYPFDKPRRWINSGGLGTMGFGLPAALGVKMALPKEMVVCVTGDGSIQMNIQELSTALQYELPVLVLNLNNRYLGMVKQWQDMIYSGRHSQSYMQSLPDFVRLAEAYGHVGLQINRPDELESKLSEALEHVRNNRLVFVDVTVDGSEHVYPMQIRGGGMDEMWLSKTERT
;
A
#
# COMPACT_ATOMS: atom_id res chain seq x y z
N MET A 1 0.86 -36.05 -22.18
CA MET A 1 1.21 -35.32 -20.95
C MET A 1 2.69 -35.00 -21.06
N GLU A 2 3.04 -33.71 -20.87
CA GLU A 2 4.44 -33.24 -20.91
C GLU A 2 5.20 -33.80 -19.70
N MET A 3 6.46 -34.19 -19.90
CA MET A 3 7.31 -34.74 -18.80
C MET A 3 8.29 -33.66 -18.36
N LEU A 4 8.10 -33.11 -17.18
CA LEU A 4 8.88 -32.00 -16.63
C LEU A 4 9.57 -32.37 -15.30
N SER A 5 10.71 -31.77 -15.05
CA SER A 5 11.32 -31.76 -13.71
C SER A 5 10.55 -30.82 -12.78
N GLY A 6 10.79 -30.94 -11.47
CA GLY A 6 10.17 -30.04 -10.51
C GLY A 6 10.48 -28.57 -10.78
N ALA A 7 11.71 -28.25 -11.15
CA ALA A 7 12.10 -26.89 -11.51
C ALA A 7 11.36 -26.36 -12.76
N GLU A 8 11.27 -27.19 -13.82
CA GLU A 8 10.48 -26.87 -15.02
C GLU A 8 8.98 -26.74 -14.70
N MET A 9 8.44 -27.57 -13.78
CA MET A 9 7.04 -27.46 -13.33
C MET A 9 6.78 -26.12 -12.63
N VAL A 10 7.71 -25.61 -11.83
CA VAL A 10 7.57 -24.29 -11.22
C VAL A 10 7.44 -23.22 -12.30
N VAL A 11 8.39 -23.15 -13.24
CA VAL A 11 8.39 -22.14 -14.30
C VAL A 11 7.13 -22.27 -15.18
N ARG A 12 6.77 -23.50 -15.59
CA ARG A 12 5.58 -23.76 -16.41
C ARG A 12 4.30 -23.36 -15.68
N SER A 13 4.18 -23.64 -14.40
CA SER A 13 3.03 -23.25 -13.58
C SER A 13 2.88 -21.73 -13.48
N LEU A 14 3.98 -21.00 -13.39
CA LEU A 14 3.96 -19.54 -13.41
C LEU A 14 3.49 -19.00 -14.76
N ILE A 15 3.95 -19.60 -15.88
CA ILE A 15 3.48 -19.24 -17.23
C ILE A 15 1.98 -19.52 -17.37
N ASP A 16 1.53 -20.71 -16.99
CA ASP A 16 0.11 -21.11 -17.09
C ASP A 16 -0.79 -20.28 -16.15
N GLN A 17 -0.22 -19.69 -15.07
CA GLN A 17 -0.89 -18.71 -14.22
C GLN A 17 -0.94 -17.29 -14.86
N GLY A 18 -0.17 -17.04 -15.91
CA GLY A 18 -0.08 -15.74 -16.58
C GLY A 18 0.95 -14.79 -15.99
N VAL A 19 1.87 -15.28 -15.15
CA VAL A 19 2.95 -14.49 -14.57
C VAL A 19 3.93 -14.06 -15.67
N LYS A 20 4.23 -12.77 -15.72
CA LYS A 20 5.19 -12.19 -16.68
C LYS A 20 6.52 -11.87 -16.03
N GLN A 21 6.52 -11.48 -14.76
CA GLN A 21 7.69 -10.97 -14.05
C GLN A 21 7.84 -11.67 -12.69
N VAL A 22 9.09 -12.02 -12.35
CA VAL A 22 9.47 -12.56 -11.05
C VAL A 22 10.63 -11.74 -10.52
N PHE A 23 10.54 -11.28 -9.28
CA PHE A 23 11.58 -10.51 -8.61
C PHE A 23 12.36 -11.44 -7.68
N GLY A 24 13.67 -11.39 -7.68
CA GLY A 24 14.40 -12.30 -6.81
C GLY A 24 15.91 -12.17 -6.85
N TYR A 25 16.54 -13.08 -6.10
CA TYR A 25 17.99 -13.19 -5.99
C TYR A 25 18.39 -14.67 -5.99
N PRO A 26 19.32 -15.09 -6.88
CA PRO A 26 19.74 -16.50 -6.99
C PRO A 26 20.53 -16.97 -5.79
N GLY A 27 20.47 -18.29 -5.53
CA GLY A 27 21.27 -18.96 -4.53
C GLY A 27 21.17 -20.48 -4.66
N GLY A 28 21.98 -21.19 -3.92
CA GLY A 28 22.21 -22.63 -4.10
C GLY A 28 20.98 -23.52 -4.09
N ALA A 29 19.96 -23.20 -3.31
CA ALA A 29 18.75 -24.03 -3.22
C ALA A 29 17.79 -23.86 -4.40
N VAL A 30 17.90 -22.78 -5.20
CA VAL A 30 16.99 -22.46 -6.30
C VAL A 30 17.66 -22.45 -7.68
N LEU A 31 18.92 -22.88 -7.78
CA LEU A 31 19.67 -22.88 -9.05
C LEU A 31 18.95 -23.68 -10.14
N ASP A 32 18.30 -24.77 -9.81
CA ASP A 32 17.55 -25.58 -10.76
C ASP A 32 16.35 -24.80 -11.35
N ILE A 33 15.70 -23.93 -10.54
CA ILE A 33 14.63 -23.05 -11.03
C ILE A 33 15.21 -21.96 -11.94
N TYR A 34 16.39 -21.39 -11.60
CA TYR A 34 17.04 -20.39 -12.46
C TYR A 34 17.50 -20.99 -13.80
N ASP A 35 17.96 -22.24 -13.83
CA ASP A 35 18.26 -22.96 -15.06
C ASP A 35 16.98 -23.20 -15.88
N ALA A 36 15.87 -23.56 -15.22
CA ALA A 36 14.58 -23.72 -15.87
C ALA A 36 14.03 -22.38 -16.41
N LEU A 37 14.21 -21.26 -15.70
CA LEU A 37 13.85 -19.92 -16.21
C LEU A 37 14.59 -19.58 -17.51
N HIS A 38 15.88 -19.98 -17.61
CA HIS A 38 16.66 -19.79 -18.82
C HIS A 38 16.23 -20.71 -19.96
N THR A 39 16.01 -21.99 -19.68
CA THR A 39 15.74 -23.01 -20.69
C THR A 39 14.30 -23.04 -21.19
N VAL A 40 13.31 -22.81 -20.31
CA VAL A 40 11.89 -22.72 -20.66
C VAL A 40 11.55 -21.34 -21.23
N GLY A 41 12.12 -20.28 -20.66
CA GLY A 41 11.84 -18.89 -21.03
C GLY A 41 10.41 -18.44 -20.70
N GLY A 42 10.00 -17.28 -21.24
CA GLY A 42 8.63 -16.76 -21.13
C GLY A 42 8.31 -16.00 -19.85
N ILE A 43 9.25 -15.84 -18.94
CA ILE A 43 9.16 -15.03 -17.72
C ILE A 43 10.38 -14.12 -17.60
N ASP A 44 10.15 -12.85 -17.36
CA ASP A 44 11.21 -11.89 -17.07
C ASP A 44 11.60 -11.98 -15.59
N HIS A 45 12.83 -12.38 -15.31
CA HIS A 45 13.38 -12.36 -13.97
C HIS A 45 14.10 -11.05 -13.71
N VAL A 46 13.74 -10.36 -12.61
CA VAL A 46 14.36 -9.10 -12.19
C VAL A 46 15.31 -9.37 -11.02
N LEU A 47 16.60 -9.25 -11.28
CA LEU A 47 17.66 -9.42 -10.28
C LEU A 47 17.76 -8.17 -9.41
N VAL A 48 17.32 -8.28 -8.17
CA VAL A 48 17.44 -7.23 -7.15
C VAL A 48 18.83 -7.23 -6.50
N ARG A 49 19.06 -6.32 -5.56
CA ARG A 49 20.29 -6.28 -4.75
C ARG A 49 20.10 -6.73 -3.31
N HIS A 50 18.83 -6.89 -2.92
CA HIS A 50 18.43 -7.41 -1.61
C HIS A 50 17.04 -8.06 -1.70
N GLU A 51 16.81 -9.18 -1.03
CA GLU A 51 15.54 -9.93 -1.14
C GLU A 51 14.35 -9.17 -0.54
N GLN A 52 14.55 -8.31 0.45
CA GLN A 52 13.52 -7.38 0.92
C GLN A 52 13.02 -6.50 -0.23
N ALA A 53 13.93 -5.99 -1.05
CA ALA A 53 13.58 -5.17 -2.22
C ALA A 53 12.80 -5.98 -3.27
N ALA A 54 13.11 -7.28 -3.46
CA ALA A 54 12.33 -8.14 -4.34
C ALA A 54 10.86 -8.19 -3.92
N VAL A 55 10.60 -8.34 -2.62
CA VAL A 55 9.22 -8.36 -2.11
C VAL A 55 8.56 -6.99 -2.26
N HIS A 56 9.26 -5.89 -2.00
CA HIS A 56 8.72 -4.55 -2.18
C HIS A 56 8.46 -4.20 -3.66
N MET A 57 9.28 -4.68 -4.60
CA MET A 57 9.01 -4.55 -6.03
C MET A 57 7.75 -5.31 -6.45
N ALA A 58 7.61 -6.57 -6.00
CA ALA A 58 6.41 -7.37 -6.23
C ALA A 58 5.17 -6.74 -5.60
N ASP A 59 5.30 -6.15 -4.41
CA ASP A 59 4.25 -5.41 -3.71
C ASP A 59 3.82 -4.17 -4.50
N GLY A 60 4.77 -3.36 -4.97
CA GLY A 60 4.50 -2.19 -5.81
C GLY A 60 3.76 -2.56 -7.10
N LEU A 61 4.18 -3.62 -7.80
CA LEU A 61 3.48 -4.16 -8.95
C LEU A 61 2.04 -4.54 -8.59
N ALA A 62 1.86 -5.32 -7.52
CA ALA A 62 0.54 -5.80 -7.12
C ALA A 62 -0.43 -4.66 -6.76
N ARG A 63 0.04 -3.62 -6.06
CA ARG A 63 -0.78 -2.44 -5.74
C ARG A 63 -1.17 -1.66 -6.99
N ALA A 64 -0.25 -1.48 -7.92
CA ALA A 64 -0.48 -0.70 -9.13
C ALA A 64 -1.43 -1.41 -10.12
N THR A 65 -1.28 -2.72 -10.29
CA THR A 65 -2.04 -3.51 -11.30
C THR A 65 -3.26 -4.22 -10.72
N GLY A 66 -3.19 -4.69 -9.47
CA GLY A 66 -4.15 -5.60 -8.86
C GLY A 66 -3.81 -7.07 -9.09
N ASP A 67 -2.75 -7.38 -9.81
CA ASP A 67 -2.26 -8.75 -10.04
C ASP A 67 -1.51 -9.28 -8.82
N VAL A 68 -1.22 -10.59 -8.83
CA VAL A 68 -0.41 -11.23 -7.78
C VAL A 68 1.06 -11.02 -8.10
N GLY A 69 1.80 -10.36 -7.20
CA GLY A 69 3.26 -10.24 -7.32
C GLY A 69 3.97 -11.54 -6.98
N VAL A 70 5.07 -11.86 -7.69
CA VAL A 70 5.81 -13.11 -7.50
C VAL A 70 7.27 -12.85 -7.15
N VAL A 71 7.75 -13.54 -6.12
CA VAL A 71 9.12 -13.43 -5.60
C VAL A 71 9.78 -14.80 -5.59
N LEU A 72 11.07 -14.85 -5.94
CA LEU A 72 11.88 -16.07 -5.86
C LEU A 72 13.15 -15.78 -5.07
N VAL A 73 13.32 -16.46 -3.93
CA VAL A 73 14.48 -16.31 -3.04
C VAL A 73 15.08 -17.68 -2.69
N THR A 74 16.36 -17.69 -2.38
CA THR A 74 17.02 -18.91 -1.90
C THR A 74 16.70 -19.20 -0.43
N SER A 75 17.17 -20.33 0.08
CA SER A 75 17.05 -20.71 1.49
C SER A 75 17.89 -19.85 2.42
N GLY A 76 17.73 -20.02 3.73
CA GLY A 76 18.52 -19.35 4.75
C GLY A 76 18.40 -17.83 4.68
N PRO A 77 19.52 -17.09 4.44
CA PRO A 77 19.51 -15.63 4.45
C PRO A 77 18.60 -15.03 3.36
N GLY A 78 18.44 -15.69 2.21
CA GLY A 78 17.53 -15.22 1.17
C GLY A 78 16.06 -15.25 1.65
N ALA A 79 15.66 -16.32 2.30
CA ALA A 79 14.33 -16.45 2.90
C ALA A 79 14.11 -15.46 4.05
N THR A 80 15.06 -15.34 4.98
CA THR A 80 14.95 -14.44 6.14
C THR A 80 14.94 -12.96 5.74
N ASN A 81 15.72 -12.57 4.74
CA ASN A 81 15.72 -11.20 4.22
C ASN A 81 14.37 -10.79 3.60
N ALA A 82 13.57 -11.73 3.12
CA ALA A 82 12.25 -11.44 2.55
C ALA A 82 11.17 -11.12 3.60
N ILE A 83 11.37 -11.49 4.87
CA ILE A 83 10.33 -11.45 5.91
C ILE A 83 9.77 -10.05 6.14
N THR A 84 10.58 -9.01 6.19
CA THR A 84 10.09 -7.63 6.34
C THR A 84 9.14 -7.24 5.21
N GLY A 85 9.50 -7.57 3.96
CA GLY A 85 8.64 -7.33 2.80
C GLY A 85 7.33 -8.11 2.86
N ILE A 86 7.40 -9.39 3.27
CA ILE A 86 6.23 -10.26 3.45
C ILE A 86 5.28 -9.68 4.52
N ALA A 87 5.83 -9.25 5.67
CA ALA A 87 5.06 -8.62 6.74
C ALA A 87 4.39 -7.31 6.27
N THR A 88 5.07 -6.51 5.45
CA THR A 88 4.52 -5.30 4.83
C THR A 88 3.30 -5.63 3.98
N ALA A 89 3.40 -6.60 3.09
CA ALA A 89 2.31 -7.04 2.24
C ALA A 89 1.13 -7.62 3.06
N TYR A 90 1.43 -8.39 4.10
CA TYR A 90 0.40 -8.96 4.98
C TYR A 90 -0.42 -7.88 5.70
N MET A 91 0.26 -6.89 6.28
CA MET A 91 -0.41 -5.81 7.01
C MET A 91 -1.33 -4.96 6.13
N ASP A 92 -0.98 -4.81 4.85
CA ASP A 92 -1.76 -4.03 3.88
C ASP A 92 -2.65 -4.88 2.96
N SER A 93 -2.68 -6.21 3.18
CA SER A 93 -3.52 -7.14 2.40
C SER A 93 -3.16 -7.16 0.92
N ILE A 94 -1.88 -7.26 0.58
CA ILE A 94 -1.37 -7.27 -0.79
C ILE A 94 -1.14 -8.70 -1.25
N PRO A 95 -1.68 -9.11 -2.42
CA PRO A 95 -1.56 -10.47 -2.92
C PRO A 95 -0.16 -10.74 -3.46
N LEU A 96 0.60 -11.60 -2.79
CA LEU A 96 1.92 -12.03 -3.22
C LEU A 96 2.06 -13.56 -3.13
N VAL A 97 2.86 -14.13 -4.02
CA VAL A 97 3.35 -15.51 -3.92
C VAL A 97 4.87 -15.48 -3.81
N ILE A 98 5.38 -15.99 -2.70
CA ILE A 98 6.80 -16.02 -2.42
C ILE A 98 7.29 -17.47 -2.55
N LEU A 99 8.12 -17.72 -3.55
CA LEU A 99 8.80 -18.99 -3.78
C LEU A 99 10.13 -18.95 -3.02
N SER A 100 10.24 -19.76 -1.97
CA SER A 100 11.45 -19.87 -1.16
C SER A 100 12.12 -21.21 -1.43
N GLY A 101 13.41 -21.19 -1.71
CA GLY A 101 14.18 -22.42 -1.72
C GLY A 101 14.35 -23.00 -0.31
N GLN A 102 14.51 -24.31 -0.24
CA GLN A 102 14.78 -25.03 1.01
C GLN A 102 15.88 -26.09 0.79
N VAL A 103 16.55 -26.48 1.85
CA VAL A 103 17.45 -27.63 1.82
C VAL A 103 16.70 -28.90 1.41
N ALA A 104 17.40 -29.96 0.99
CA ALA A 104 16.76 -31.21 0.61
C ALA A 104 15.86 -31.74 1.76
N THR A 105 14.76 -32.41 1.42
CA THR A 105 13.76 -32.91 2.39
C THR A 105 14.40 -33.78 3.50
N SER A 106 15.43 -34.54 3.16
CA SER A 106 16.18 -35.40 4.12
C SER A 106 17.09 -34.64 5.08
N LEU A 107 17.34 -33.35 4.83
CA LEU A 107 18.22 -32.50 5.65
C LEU A 107 17.45 -31.52 6.53
N ILE A 108 16.15 -31.39 6.36
CA ILE A 108 15.30 -30.49 7.16
C ILE A 108 15.32 -30.95 8.64
N GLY A 109 15.71 -30.03 9.53
CA GLY A 109 15.82 -30.27 10.96
C GLY A 109 17.18 -30.83 11.42
N TYR A 110 18.20 -30.81 10.55
CA TYR A 110 19.56 -31.27 10.84
C TYR A 110 20.61 -30.15 10.86
N ASP A 111 20.16 -28.87 10.94
CA ASP A 111 21.04 -27.70 10.94
C ASP A 111 21.93 -27.63 9.68
N ALA A 112 21.38 -28.00 8.54
CA ALA A 112 22.10 -28.02 7.28
C ALA A 112 22.50 -26.57 6.87
N PHE A 113 23.55 -26.47 6.03
CA PHE A 113 23.99 -25.14 5.53
C PHE A 113 22.87 -24.37 4.84
N GLN A 114 22.63 -23.14 5.29
CA GLN A 114 21.54 -22.27 4.83
C GLN A 114 20.13 -22.87 5.05
N GLU A 115 19.97 -23.75 6.01
CA GLU A 115 18.63 -24.16 6.44
C GLU A 115 17.93 -23.02 7.21
N CYS A 116 16.64 -22.87 6.97
CA CYS A 116 15.78 -21.97 7.72
C CYS A 116 14.35 -22.52 7.72
N ASP A 117 13.70 -22.54 8.87
CA ASP A 117 12.27 -22.87 8.95
C ASP A 117 11.42 -21.69 8.41
N MET A 118 11.38 -21.58 7.07
CA MET A 118 10.63 -20.50 6.39
C MET A 118 9.13 -20.57 6.69
N VAL A 119 8.57 -21.76 6.83
CA VAL A 119 7.16 -21.96 7.22
C VAL A 119 6.92 -21.44 8.63
N GLY A 120 7.80 -21.75 9.58
CA GLY A 120 7.69 -21.30 10.96
C GLY A 120 7.81 -19.79 11.12
N ILE A 121 8.85 -19.18 10.53
CA ILE A 121 9.08 -17.73 10.67
C ILE A 121 8.06 -16.89 9.90
N SER A 122 7.52 -17.35 8.77
CA SER A 122 6.52 -16.61 7.99
C SER A 122 5.10 -16.76 8.53
N ARG A 123 4.79 -17.80 9.30
CA ARG A 123 3.43 -18.13 9.76
C ARG A 123 2.62 -16.96 10.32
N PRO A 124 3.14 -16.06 11.16
CA PRO A 124 2.37 -14.93 11.70
C PRO A 124 2.13 -13.79 10.71
N VAL A 125 2.83 -13.79 9.58
CA VAL A 125 2.83 -12.68 8.60
C VAL A 125 2.45 -13.12 7.19
N VAL A 126 1.80 -14.28 7.05
CA VAL A 126 1.28 -14.78 5.78
C VAL A 126 -0.16 -15.25 5.91
N LYS A 127 -0.87 -15.26 4.81
CA LYS A 127 -2.19 -15.91 4.71
C LYS A 127 -2.10 -17.42 4.85
N HIS A 128 -1.08 -18.00 4.21
CA HIS A 128 -0.77 -19.42 4.25
C HIS A 128 0.68 -19.69 3.86
N SER A 129 1.21 -20.82 4.28
CA SER A 129 2.51 -21.33 3.87
C SER A 129 2.40 -22.80 3.50
N PHE A 130 3.09 -23.21 2.43
CA PHE A 130 3.20 -24.57 1.97
C PHE A 130 4.66 -25.02 2.04
N LEU A 131 4.92 -26.22 2.57
CA LEU A 131 6.14 -26.96 2.33
C LEU A 131 5.83 -28.06 1.33
N VAL A 132 6.37 -27.97 0.11
CA VAL A 132 6.13 -28.95 -0.94
C VAL A 132 6.99 -30.18 -0.71
N LYS A 133 6.39 -31.36 -0.64
CA LYS A 133 7.10 -32.62 -0.29
C LYS A 133 7.28 -33.56 -1.46
N GLN A 134 6.51 -33.41 -2.51
CA GLN A 134 6.54 -34.26 -3.71
C GLN A 134 6.56 -33.38 -4.96
N THR A 135 7.34 -33.80 -5.96
CA THR A 135 7.48 -33.08 -7.25
C THR A 135 6.14 -32.90 -7.96
N GLU A 136 5.31 -33.93 -7.95
CA GLU A 136 3.99 -33.95 -8.60
C GLU A 136 2.96 -33.01 -7.97
N ASP A 137 3.18 -32.55 -6.73
CA ASP A 137 2.29 -31.62 -6.04
C ASP A 137 2.53 -30.15 -6.45
N ILE A 138 3.66 -29.85 -7.09
CA ILE A 138 4.06 -28.46 -7.44
C ILE A 138 2.95 -27.70 -8.17
N PRO A 139 2.36 -28.19 -9.27
CA PRO A 139 1.35 -27.44 -10.01
C PRO A 139 0.11 -27.14 -9.17
N LEU A 140 -0.37 -28.11 -8.40
CA LEU A 140 -1.55 -27.93 -7.55
C LEU A 140 -1.28 -26.96 -6.39
N VAL A 141 -0.11 -27.06 -5.74
CA VAL A 141 0.27 -26.15 -4.66
C VAL A 141 0.40 -24.72 -5.16
N LEU A 142 1.05 -24.51 -6.30
CA LEU A 142 1.16 -23.17 -6.90
C LEU A 142 -0.22 -22.61 -7.27
N LYS A 143 -1.08 -23.41 -7.90
CA LYS A 143 -2.46 -22.98 -8.20
C LYS A 143 -3.21 -22.54 -6.95
N LYS A 144 -3.09 -23.31 -5.86
CA LYS A 144 -3.68 -22.97 -4.54
C LYS A 144 -3.07 -21.69 -3.96
N ALA A 145 -1.75 -21.51 -4.09
CA ALA A 145 -1.05 -20.33 -3.56
C ALA A 145 -1.57 -19.04 -4.23
N PHE A 146 -1.68 -19.02 -5.55
CA PHE A 146 -2.22 -17.88 -6.29
C PHE A 146 -3.69 -17.61 -5.93
N TRP A 147 -4.51 -18.67 -5.88
CA TRP A 147 -5.91 -18.53 -5.51
C TRP A 147 -6.09 -17.98 -4.09
N LEU A 148 -5.31 -18.49 -3.12
CA LEU A 148 -5.33 -17.99 -1.74
C LEU A 148 -4.85 -16.53 -1.66
N ALA A 149 -3.77 -16.19 -2.36
CA ALA A 149 -3.23 -14.84 -2.33
C ALA A 149 -4.24 -13.80 -2.79
N ALA A 150 -5.01 -14.10 -3.85
CA ALA A 150 -5.92 -13.15 -4.50
C ALA A 150 -7.37 -13.18 -3.98
N SER A 151 -7.84 -14.27 -3.36
CA SER A 151 -9.25 -14.43 -2.98
C SER A 151 -9.53 -14.00 -1.54
N GLY A 152 -10.79 -13.68 -1.22
CA GLY A 152 -11.16 -13.15 0.09
C GLY A 152 -10.39 -11.87 0.41
N ARG A 153 -9.94 -11.70 1.66
CA ARG A 153 -8.96 -10.66 1.98
C ARG A 153 -7.61 -11.06 1.37
N PRO A 154 -7.05 -10.30 0.41
CA PRO A 154 -5.78 -10.64 -0.23
C PRO A 154 -4.63 -10.68 0.78
N GLY A 155 -3.53 -11.35 0.41
CA GLY A 155 -2.33 -11.39 1.25
C GLY A 155 -1.26 -12.33 0.72
N PRO A 156 -0.04 -12.28 1.30
CA PRO A 156 1.08 -13.10 0.87
C PRO A 156 0.89 -14.57 1.23
N VAL A 157 1.37 -15.43 0.33
CA VAL A 157 1.45 -16.88 0.50
C VAL A 157 2.87 -17.33 0.22
N VAL A 158 3.45 -18.11 1.10
CA VAL A 158 4.79 -18.68 0.96
C VAL A 158 4.70 -20.11 0.44
N VAL A 159 5.53 -20.44 -0.53
CA VAL A 159 5.71 -21.81 -1.04
C VAL A 159 7.18 -22.18 -0.87
N ASP A 160 7.45 -23.05 0.10
CA ASP A 160 8.80 -23.53 0.42
C ASP A 160 9.10 -24.77 -0.42
N LEU A 161 10.21 -24.72 -1.19
CA LEU A 161 10.54 -25.66 -2.27
C LEU A 161 11.87 -26.35 -1.96
N PRO A 162 11.86 -27.55 -1.37
CA PRO A 162 13.08 -28.33 -1.12
C PRO A 162 13.83 -28.66 -2.42
N LYS A 163 15.18 -28.63 -2.34
CA LYS A 163 16.05 -28.79 -3.49
C LYS A 163 15.89 -30.13 -4.23
N ASP A 164 15.65 -31.21 -3.51
CA ASP A 164 15.52 -32.55 -4.07
C ASP A 164 14.24 -32.76 -4.89
N ILE A 165 13.16 -32.04 -4.60
CA ILE A 165 11.94 -32.10 -5.41
C ILE A 165 12.06 -31.31 -6.72
N LEU A 166 13.04 -30.41 -6.82
CA LEU A 166 13.31 -29.58 -8.02
C LEU A 166 14.21 -30.30 -9.04
N ASN A 167 14.81 -31.44 -8.67
CA ASN A 167 15.86 -32.14 -9.38
C ASN A 167 15.59 -32.27 -10.89
N PRO A 168 16.47 -31.70 -11.76
CA PRO A 168 16.28 -31.69 -13.21
C PRO A 168 16.35 -33.07 -13.86
N ALA A 169 17.00 -34.06 -13.20
CA ALA A 169 17.08 -35.42 -13.70
C ALA A 169 15.78 -36.23 -13.49
N LYS A 170 14.91 -35.80 -12.58
CA LYS A 170 13.66 -36.50 -12.27
C LYS A 170 12.49 -35.87 -13.02
N LYS A 171 12.06 -36.48 -14.12
CA LYS A 171 10.90 -36.00 -14.91
C LYS A 171 9.62 -36.69 -14.46
N MET A 172 8.56 -35.93 -14.31
CA MET A 172 7.22 -36.37 -13.91
C MET A 172 6.16 -35.79 -14.86
N PRO A 173 4.98 -36.43 -15.01
CA PRO A 173 3.89 -35.86 -15.80
C PRO A 173 3.43 -34.52 -15.25
N TYR A 174 3.36 -33.51 -16.11
CA TYR A 174 2.84 -32.19 -15.79
C TYR A 174 1.37 -32.06 -16.17
N ALA A 175 0.56 -31.54 -15.26
CA ALA A 175 -0.82 -31.14 -15.53
C ALA A 175 -1.16 -29.89 -14.69
N TRP A 176 -1.58 -28.82 -15.36
CA TRP A 176 -2.06 -27.61 -14.68
C TRP A 176 -3.53 -27.81 -14.28
N PRO A 177 -3.91 -27.63 -13.00
CA PRO A 177 -5.29 -27.81 -12.58
C PRO A 177 -6.21 -26.73 -13.13
N ASP A 178 -7.40 -27.10 -13.63
CA ASP A 178 -8.41 -26.13 -14.09
C ASP A 178 -9.00 -25.33 -12.92
N THR A 179 -9.29 -26.00 -11.81
CA THR A 179 -9.96 -25.41 -10.63
C THR A 179 -9.22 -25.73 -9.34
N VAL A 180 -9.45 -24.91 -8.33
CA VAL A 180 -8.98 -25.14 -6.96
C VAL A 180 -10.16 -25.26 -6.02
N SER A 181 -10.12 -26.27 -5.17
CA SER A 181 -11.03 -26.42 -4.04
C SER A 181 -10.24 -26.66 -2.76
N MET A 182 -10.58 -25.92 -1.70
CA MET A 182 -10.02 -26.11 -0.37
C MET A 182 -11.14 -26.28 0.64
N ARG A 183 -11.09 -27.39 1.39
CA ARG A 183 -12.15 -27.76 2.33
C ARG A 183 -12.43 -26.68 3.40
N SER A 184 -11.40 -25.99 3.86
CA SER A 184 -11.47 -25.06 5.01
C SER A 184 -11.44 -23.58 4.61
N TYR A 185 -11.47 -23.25 3.31
CA TYR A 185 -11.39 -21.87 2.86
C TYR A 185 -12.41 -21.58 1.76
N ASN A 186 -13.48 -20.90 2.13
CA ASN A 186 -14.59 -20.49 1.25
C ASN A 186 -14.99 -19.05 1.61
N PRO A 187 -14.36 -18.03 0.99
CA PRO A 187 -14.67 -16.65 1.30
C PRO A 187 -16.11 -16.29 0.90
N THR A 188 -16.81 -15.58 1.79
CA THR A 188 -18.14 -15.03 1.50
C THR A 188 -17.98 -13.81 0.62
N THR A 189 -18.50 -13.84 -0.61
CA THR A 189 -18.38 -12.74 -1.57
C THR A 189 -19.66 -11.90 -1.68
N SER A 190 -20.84 -12.51 -1.54
CA SER A 190 -22.13 -11.81 -1.62
C SER A 190 -22.65 -11.42 -0.24
N GLY A 191 -23.14 -10.19 -0.11
CA GLY A 191 -23.70 -9.69 1.14
C GLY A 191 -25.08 -10.29 1.46
N HIS A 192 -25.41 -10.36 2.74
CA HIS A 192 -26.73 -10.83 3.18
C HIS A 192 -27.81 -9.78 2.86
N LYS A 193 -28.81 -10.12 2.03
CA LYS A 193 -29.84 -9.19 1.55
C LYS A 193 -30.56 -8.40 2.64
N GLY A 194 -30.88 -9.05 3.77
CA GLY A 194 -31.53 -8.40 4.92
C GLY A 194 -30.66 -7.33 5.57
N GLN A 195 -29.35 -7.57 5.70
CA GLN A 195 -28.40 -6.59 6.23
C GLN A 195 -28.19 -5.43 5.25
N ILE A 196 -28.11 -5.72 3.96
CA ILE A 196 -28.02 -4.69 2.91
C ILE A 196 -29.25 -3.77 2.93
N LYS A 197 -30.45 -4.35 3.00
CA LYS A 197 -31.71 -3.55 3.10
C LYS A 197 -31.72 -2.68 4.37
N ARG A 198 -31.32 -3.24 5.51
CA ARG A 198 -31.21 -2.49 6.77
C ARG A 198 -30.18 -1.36 6.66
N ALA A 199 -29.01 -1.62 6.05
CA ALA A 199 -27.98 -0.60 5.83
C ALA A 199 -28.51 0.56 4.97
N LEU A 200 -29.19 0.27 3.86
CA LEU A 200 -29.80 1.29 2.99
C LEU A 200 -30.85 2.12 3.73
N GLN A 201 -31.73 1.50 4.52
CA GLN A 201 -32.74 2.19 5.31
C GLN A 201 -32.11 3.13 6.34
N THR A 202 -31.07 2.65 7.05
CA THR A 202 -30.33 3.46 8.03
C THR A 202 -29.63 4.63 7.36
N LEU A 203 -28.99 4.40 6.21
CA LEU A 203 -28.31 5.46 5.46
C LEU A 203 -29.30 6.52 4.94
N ALA A 204 -30.47 6.09 4.43
CA ALA A 204 -31.52 6.99 3.94
C ALA A 204 -32.15 7.86 5.04
N SER A 205 -32.16 7.39 6.30
CA SER A 205 -32.71 8.13 7.44
C SER A 205 -31.68 8.97 8.22
N ALA A 206 -30.40 8.87 7.85
CA ALA A 206 -29.30 9.57 8.52
C ALA A 206 -29.39 11.09 8.33
N LYS A 207 -29.08 11.86 9.36
CA LYS A 207 -29.00 13.32 9.32
C LYS A 207 -27.57 13.85 9.20
N LYS A 208 -26.61 13.06 9.67
CA LYS A 208 -25.17 13.39 9.64
C LYS A 208 -24.35 12.20 9.16
N PRO A 209 -24.69 11.65 7.97
CA PRO A 209 -23.95 10.50 7.45
C PRO A 209 -22.56 10.88 7.00
N VAL A 210 -21.64 9.88 7.03
CA VAL A 210 -20.32 9.97 6.42
C VAL A 210 -19.93 8.62 5.82
N VAL A 211 -19.29 8.65 4.65
CA VAL A 211 -18.67 7.46 4.05
C VAL A 211 -17.21 7.41 4.47
N TYR A 212 -16.81 6.30 5.05
CA TYR A 212 -15.41 6.02 5.39
C TYR A 212 -14.84 4.95 4.47
N VAL A 213 -13.89 5.34 3.60
CA VAL A 213 -13.34 4.48 2.54
C VAL A 213 -11.94 4.02 2.90
N GLY A 214 -11.69 2.72 2.80
CA GLY A 214 -10.39 2.12 3.08
C GLY A 214 -9.74 1.41 1.91
N GLY A 215 -8.58 0.77 2.18
CA GLY A 215 -7.83 -0.02 1.20
C GLY A 215 -8.61 -1.17 0.59
N GLY A 216 -9.61 -1.72 1.30
CA GLY A 216 -10.50 -2.76 0.76
C GLY A 216 -11.33 -2.29 -0.43
N ALA A 217 -11.69 -0.99 -0.49
CA ALA A 217 -12.37 -0.42 -1.65
C ALA A 217 -11.45 -0.37 -2.88
N ILE A 218 -10.15 -0.11 -2.68
CA ILE A 218 -9.14 -0.18 -3.75
C ILE A 218 -8.98 -1.62 -4.24
N SER A 219 -8.83 -2.58 -3.30
CA SER A 219 -8.65 -4.00 -3.64
C SER A 219 -9.84 -4.59 -4.40
N ALA A 220 -11.07 -4.25 -3.97
CA ALA A 220 -12.30 -4.70 -4.62
C ALA A 220 -12.62 -3.97 -5.93
N ALA A 221 -11.87 -2.92 -6.29
CA ALA A 221 -12.13 -2.05 -7.44
C ALA A 221 -13.60 -1.56 -7.50
N CYS A 222 -14.16 -1.17 -6.35
CA CYS A 222 -15.58 -0.82 -6.22
C CYS A 222 -15.91 0.65 -6.53
N TYR A 223 -15.08 1.33 -7.30
CA TYR A 223 -15.13 2.79 -7.51
C TYR A 223 -16.46 3.28 -8.09
N ALA A 224 -16.95 2.63 -9.15
CA ALA A 224 -18.17 3.03 -9.84
C ALA A 224 -19.42 2.87 -8.96
N PRO A 225 -19.72 1.69 -8.37
CA PRO A 225 -20.87 1.53 -7.49
C PRO A 225 -20.75 2.39 -6.22
N LEU A 226 -19.54 2.56 -5.67
CA LEU A 226 -19.30 3.42 -4.52
C LEU A 226 -19.65 4.88 -4.83
N ARG A 227 -19.12 5.40 -5.93
CA ARG A 227 -19.40 6.77 -6.40
C ARG A 227 -20.88 7.00 -6.61
N HIS A 228 -21.57 6.05 -7.25
CA HIS A 228 -23.00 6.16 -7.50
C HIS A 228 -23.81 6.29 -6.19
N ILE A 229 -23.51 5.47 -5.16
CA ILE A 229 -24.16 5.58 -3.85
C ILE A 229 -23.86 6.93 -3.18
N ILE A 230 -22.59 7.36 -3.20
CA ILE A 230 -22.16 8.64 -2.63
C ILE A 230 -22.92 9.82 -3.27
N GLU A 231 -22.99 9.85 -4.59
CA GLU A 231 -23.68 10.92 -5.33
C GLU A 231 -25.21 10.87 -5.13
N THR A 232 -25.82 9.67 -5.11
CA THR A 232 -27.25 9.47 -4.89
C THR A 232 -27.72 10.04 -3.55
N PHE A 233 -26.98 9.78 -2.48
CA PHE A 233 -27.30 10.25 -1.13
C PHE A 233 -26.59 11.56 -0.75
N ASN A 234 -25.85 12.19 -1.67
CA ASN A 234 -25.06 13.40 -1.44
C ASN A 234 -24.12 13.32 -0.23
N LEU A 235 -23.43 12.18 -0.03
CA LEU A 235 -22.66 11.88 1.18
C LEU A 235 -21.30 12.56 1.19
N PRO A 236 -20.84 13.10 2.34
CA PRO A 236 -19.42 13.42 2.55
C PRO A 236 -18.58 12.15 2.65
N VAL A 237 -17.34 12.22 2.12
CA VAL A 237 -16.42 11.09 2.04
C VAL A 237 -15.11 11.42 2.75
N VAL A 238 -14.68 10.53 3.62
CA VAL A 238 -13.36 10.53 4.25
C VAL A 238 -12.61 9.27 3.87
N SER A 239 -11.30 9.36 3.69
CA SER A 239 -10.47 8.23 3.29
C SER A 239 -9.44 7.88 4.36
N SER A 240 -9.22 6.59 4.59
CA SER A 240 -7.99 6.17 5.29
C SER A 240 -6.77 6.47 4.41
N LEU A 241 -5.56 6.43 5.01
CA LEU A 241 -4.31 6.52 4.25
C LEU A 241 -4.28 5.55 3.05
N MET A 242 -4.76 4.31 3.26
CA MET A 242 -4.81 3.27 2.22
C MET A 242 -5.99 3.41 1.27
N GLY A 243 -6.96 4.26 1.57
CA GLY A 243 -8.16 4.50 0.75
C GLY A 243 -8.03 5.69 -0.21
N LEU A 244 -6.95 6.45 -0.14
CA LEU A 244 -6.72 7.61 -1.01
C LEU A 244 -6.78 7.21 -2.49
N GLY A 245 -7.57 7.96 -3.27
CA GLY A 245 -7.83 7.68 -4.68
C GLY A 245 -9.01 6.74 -4.97
N ALA A 246 -9.60 6.08 -3.96
CA ALA A 246 -10.82 5.29 -4.16
C ALA A 246 -12.03 6.17 -4.54
N PHE A 247 -12.04 7.39 -4.02
CA PHE A 247 -12.93 8.47 -4.41
C PHE A 247 -12.07 9.69 -4.78
N PRO A 248 -12.39 10.44 -5.87
CA PRO A 248 -11.54 11.54 -6.31
C PRO A 248 -11.35 12.61 -5.23
N ALA A 249 -10.09 12.93 -4.92
CA ALA A 249 -9.74 13.88 -3.86
C ALA A 249 -10.20 15.32 -4.19
N THR A 250 -10.24 15.71 -5.47
CA THR A 250 -10.69 17.03 -5.93
C THR A 250 -12.21 17.15 -5.99
N HIS A 251 -12.97 16.07 -5.77
CA HIS A 251 -14.42 16.13 -5.78
C HIS A 251 -14.94 16.86 -4.54
N ARG A 252 -16.02 17.69 -4.71
CA ARG A 252 -16.60 18.51 -3.62
C ARG A 252 -16.99 17.72 -2.37
N GLN A 253 -17.39 16.44 -2.52
CA GLN A 253 -17.81 15.58 -1.42
C GLN A 253 -16.61 14.94 -0.69
N SER A 254 -15.39 15.03 -1.23
CA SER A 254 -14.18 14.55 -0.57
C SER A 254 -13.74 15.51 0.53
N LEU A 255 -13.50 14.98 1.72
CA LEU A 255 -12.99 15.73 2.88
C LEU A 255 -11.51 15.41 3.16
N GLY A 256 -10.90 14.55 2.33
CA GLY A 256 -9.50 14.15 2.48
C GLY A 256 -9.30 12.95 3.41
N MET A 257 -8.08 12.82 3.90
CA MET A 257 -7.68 11.76 4.82
C MET A 257 -8.17 12.04 6.23
N LEU A 258 -8.63 10.99 6.95
CA LEU A 258 -8.95 11.06 8.38
C LEU A 258 -7.83 10.43 9.23
N GLY A 259 -7.94 10.60 10.53
CA GLY A 259 -7.09 9.96 11.52
C GLY A 259 -6.00 10.88 12.08
N MET A 260 -4.89 10.30 12.55
CA MET A 260 -3.84 11.02 13.29
C MET A 260 -3.36 12.28 12.59
N HIS A 261 -3.11 12.22 11.28
CA HIS A 261 -2.75 13.35 10.43
C HIS A 261 -3.86 13.67 9.41
N GLY A 262 -5.11 13.37 9.75
CA GLY A 262 -6.25 13.69 8.93
C GLY A 262 -6.54 15.19 8.88
N THR A 263 -7.28 15.63 7.85
CA THR A 263 -7.76 17.01 7.76
C THR A 263 -8.73 17.31 8.91
N TYR A 264 -8.82 18.58 9.29
CA TYR A 264 -9.72 19.03 10.37
C TYR A 264 -11.17 18.68 10.04
N GLU A 265 -11.64 19.02 8.85
CA GLU A 265 -12.99 18.74 8.39
C GLU A 265 -13.30 17.24 8.31
N ALA A 266 -12.35 16.39 7.93
CA ALA A 266 -12.55 14.94 7.90
C ALA A 266 -12.75 14.37 9.31
N ASN A 267 -11.87 14.75 10.25
CA ASN A 267 -11.94 14.27 11.63
C ASN A 267 -13.19 14.80 12.37
N MET A 268 -13.53 16.08 12.17
CA MET A 268 -14.74 16.67 12.75
C MET A 268 -16.03 16.02 12.19
N THR A 269 -16.06 15.72 10.88
CA THR A 269 -17.18 15.05 10.24
C THR A 269 -17.36 13.64 10.81
N MET A 270 -16.28 12.88 10.94
CA MET A 270 -16.33 11.53 11.56
C MET A 270 -16.82 11.59 13.01
N HIS A 271 -16.27 12.50 13.83
CA HIS A 271 -16.59 12.62 15.24
C HIS A 271 -18.09 12.91 15.49
N ASN A 272 -18.68 13.78 14.64
CA ASN A 272 -20.05 14.26 14.79
C ASN A 272 -21.08 13.48 13.95
N ALA A 273 -20.67 12.43 13.25
CA ALA A 273 -21.55 11.61 12.42
C ALA A 273 -22.58 10.84 13.28
N ASP A 274 -23.80 10.70 12.77
CA ASP A 274 -24.83 9.79 13.29
C ASP A 274 -24.80 8.42 12.61
N VAL A 275 -24.29 8.36 11.36
CA VAL A 275 -24.10 7.12 10.59
C VAL A 275 -22.74 7.13 9.91
N ILE A 276 -21.93 6.12 10.16
CA ILE A 276 -20.67 5.85 9.46
C ILE A 276 -20.90 4.69 8.51
N PHE A 277 -20.80 4.96 7.21
CA PHE A 277 -20.81 3.94 6.18
C PHE A 277 -19.38 3.54 5.82
N ALA A 278 -18.87 2.51 6.46
CA ALA A 278 -17.50 2.03 6.38
C ALA A 278 -17.35 0.96 5.30
N VAL A 279 -16.48 1.20 4.30
CA VAL A 279 -16.26 0.31 3.16
C VAL A 279 -14.80 -0.13 3.09
N GLY A 280 -14.53 -1.41 3.41
CA GLY A 280 -13.21 -2.01 3.33
C GLY A 280 -12.16 -1.33 4.23
N VAL A 281 -12.51 -1.08 5.48
CA VAL A 281 -11.68 -0.42 6.50
C VAL A 281 -11.40 -1.34 7.68
N ARG A 282 -10.27 -1.13 8.38
CA ARG A 282 -9.89 -1.95 9.55
C ARG A 282 -10.11 -1.25 10.89
N PHE A 283 -10.42 0.04 10.90
CA PHE A 283 -10.49 0.86 12.12
C PHE A 283 -9.22 0.73 12.99
N ASP A 284 -8.05 0.94 12.37
CA ASP A 284 -6.77 0.85 13.06
C ASP A 284 -6.55 2.02 14.03
N ASP A 285 -5.54 1.88 14.90
CA ASP A 285 -5.23 2.85 15.95
C ASP A 285 -4.80 4.24 15.42
N ARG A 286 -4.29 4.32 14.18
CA ARG A 286 -3.93 5.60 13.55
C ARG A 286 -5.17 6.39 13.13
N THR A 287 -6.29 5.72 12.93
CA THR A 287 -7.57 6.35 12.60
C THR A 287 -8.48 6.52 13.81
N THR A 288 -8.47 5.59 14.77
CA THR A 288 -9.38 5.61 15.92
C THR A 288 -8.85 6.37 17.13
N ASN A 289 -7.51 6.44 17.31
CA ASN A 289 -6.87 7.00 18.48
C ASN A 289 -7.46 6.42 19.80
N ASN A 290 -8.22 7.18 20.57
CA ASN A 290 -8.88 6.72 21.79
C ASN A 290 -10.26 6.15 21.48
N LEU A 291 -10.40 4.83 21.54
CA LEU A 291 -11.66 4.13 21.24
C LEU A 291 -12.85 4.57 22.09
N ALA A 292 -12.63 4.96 23.35
CA ALA A 292 -13.70 5.42 24.23
C ALA A 292 -14.30 6.77 23.80
N LYS A 293 -13.55 7.55 22.99
CA LYS A 293 -13.97 8.84 22.44
C LYS A 293 -14.26 8.79 20.94
N TYR A 294 -14.10 7.61 20.30
CA TYR A 294 -14.25 7.49 18.86
C TYR A 294 -15.72 7.50 18.46
N CYS A 295 -16.14 8.53 17.72
CA CYS A 295 -17.47 8.65 17.09
C CYS A 295 -18.63 8.18 18.00
N PRO A 296 -18.82 8.76 19.20
CA PRO A 296 -19.64 8.19 20.26
C PRO A 296 -21.14 8.08 19.94
N ASN A 297 -21.60 8.81 18.92
CA ASN A 297 -23.02 8.87 18.54
C ASN A 297 -23.34 8.13 17.24
N ALA A 298 -22.33 7.51 16.61
CA ALA A 298 -22.48 6.95 15.28
C ALA A 298 -23.01 5.51 15.30
N THR A 299 -23.95 5.21 14.42
CA THR A 299 -24.30 3.85 13.99
C THR A 299 -23.33 3.43 12.89
N VAL A 300 -22.62 2.32 13.07
CA VAL A 300 -21.59 1.86 12.14
C VAL A 300 -22.15 0.78 11.21
N LEU A 301 -22.22 1.12 9.91
CA LEU A 301 -22.49 0.18 8.83
C LEU A 301 -21.13 -0.26 8.27
N HIS A 302 -20.79 -1.54 8.35
CA HIS A 302 -19.45 -2.01 7.96
C HIS A 302 -19.49 -3.09 6.89
N ILE A 303 -19.03 -2.76 5.69
CA ILE A 303 -18.81 -3.72 4.59
C ILE A 303 -17.34 -4.15 4.62
N ASP A 304 -17.11 -5.44 4.83
CA ASP A 304 -15.77 -6.04 4.74
C ASP A 304 -15.86 -7.49 4.25
N ILE A 305 -14.86 -7.91 3.47
CA ILE A 305 -14.78 -9.30 2.97
C ILE A 305 -14.26 -10.25 4.04
N ASP A 306 -13.53 -9.73 5.03
CA ASP A 306 -12.95 -10.50 6.13
C ASP A 306 -13.87 -10.46 7.37
N PRO A 307 -14.56 -11.57 7.68
CA PRO A 307 -15.45 -11.60 8.84
C PRO A 307 -14.70 -11.37 10.16
N THR A 308 -13.38 -11.60 10.20
CA THR A 308 -12.56 -11.37 11.40
C THR A 308 -12.26 -9.89 11.65
N SER A 309 -12.44 -9.03 10.66
CA SER A 309 -12.31 -7.58 10.77
C SER A 309 -13.56 -6.92 11.35
N ILE A 310 -14.73 -7.56 11.18
CA ILE A 310 -16.00 -7.05 11.70
C ILE A 310 -15.99 -7.03 13.22
N SER A 311 -16.30 -5.87 13.81
CA SER A 311 -16.34 -5.64 15.26
C SER A 311 -15.03 -5.95 16.01
N LYS A 312 -13.91 -6.01 15.29
CA LYS A 312 -12.61 -6.29 15.90
C LYS A 312 -12.10 -5.13 16.77
N THR A 313 -12.26 -3.91 16.31
CA THR A 313 -11.78 -2.69 16.98
C THR A 313 -12.95 -1.78 17.36
N VAL A 314 -13.81 -1.49 16.40
CA VAL A 314 -15.03 -0.70 16.55
C VAL A 314 -16.22 -1.61 16.31
N ASN A 315 -17.26 -1.53 17.17
CA ASN A 315 -18.46 -2.33 17.01
C ASN A 315 -19.19 -1.96 15.71
N ALA A 316 -19.56 -2.96 14.92
CA ALA A 316 -20.38 -2.78 13.72
C ALA A 316 -21.85 -3.08 14.06
N ASP A 317 -22.71 -2.07 14.01
CA ASP A 317 -24.15 -2.22 14.29
C ASP A 317 -24.87 -2.93 13.16
N ILE A 318 -24.43 -2.71 11.95
CA ILE A 318 -24.94 -3.38 10.75
C ILE A 318 -23.75 -3.93 9.96
N PRO A 319 -23.31 -5.17 10.26
CA PRO A 319 -22.23 -5.82 9.51
C PRO A 319 -22.76 -6.37 8.19
N VAL A 320 -21.99 -6.19 7.11
CA VAL A 320 -22.22 -6.82 5.80
C VAL A 320 -20.93 -7.49 5.35
N VAL A 321 -20.81 -8.80 5.60
CA VAL A 321 -19.68 -9.59 5.13
C VAL A 321 -19.87 -9.89 3.66
N GLY A 322 -18.87 -9.49 2.83
CA GLY A 322 -18.87 -9.71 1.39
C GLY A 322 -17.84 -8.86 0.67
N ASP A 323 -17.62 -9.16 -0.60
CA ASP A 323 -16.80 -8.35 -1.49
C ASP A 323 -17.45 -6.97 -1.66
N ALA A 324 -16.68 -5.90 -1.42
CA ALA A 324 -17.22 -4.55 -1.39
C ALA A 324 -17.89 -4.16 -2.72
N ARG A 325 -17.34 -4.55 -3.88
CA ARG A 325 -17.94 -4.27 -5.17
C ARG A 325 -19.29 -4.99 -5.34
N LEU A 326 -19.33 -6.28 -5.07
CA LEU A 326 -20.56 -7.08 -5.20
C LEU A 326 -21.63 -6.62 -4.22
N VAL A 327 -21.26 -6.26 -2.99
CA VAL A 327 -22.21 -5.72 -1.99
C VAL A 327 -22.78 -4.38 -2.43
N LEU A 328 -21.94 -3.47 -2.93
CA LEU A 328 -22.40 -2.15 -3.42
C LEU A 328 -23.26 -2.29 -4.69
N GLU A 329 -22.94 -3.22 -5.60
CA GLU A 329 -23.80 -3.56 -6.74
C GLU A 329 -25.18 -4.08 -6.28
N GLN A 330 -25.22 -4.99 -5.28
CA GLN A 330 -26.47 -5.45 -4.66
C GLN A 330 -27.25 -4.30 -4.00
N MET A 331 -26.56 -3.32 -3.37
CA MET A 331 -27.23 -2.13 -2.83
C MET A 331 -27.89 -1.30 -3.93
N LEU A 332 -27.22 -1.10 -5.07
CA LEU A 332 -27.77 -0.37 -6.22
C LEU A 332 -28.97 -1.10 -6.85
N GLU A 333 -28.93 -2.42 -6.95
CA GLU A 333 -30.06 -3.23 -7.42
C GLU A 333 -31.30 -3.05 -6.52
N LEU A 334 -31.12 -3.03 -5.20
CA LEU A 334 -32.21 -2.79 -4.26
C LEU A 334 -32.74 -1.36 -4.32
N LEU A 335 -31.87 -0.37 -4.50
CA LEU A 335 -32.27 1.04 -4.70
C LEU A 335 -33.10 1.23 -5.98
N ALA A 336 -32.79 0.49 -7.05
CA ALA A 336 -33.54 0.56 -8.30
C ALA A 336 -34.94 -0.06 -8.19
N GLN A 337 -35.14 -1.05 -7.29
CA GLN A 337 -36.41 -1.75 -7.08
C GLN A 337 -37.33 -1.03 -6.08
N ASP A 338 -36.77 -0.43 -5.05
CA ASP A 338 -37.51 0.11 -3.90
C ASP A 338 -36.77 1.40 -3.45
N ALA A 339 -36.82 2.43 -4.29
CA ALA A 339 -36.14 3.69 -4.00
C ALA A 339 -36.70 4.27 -2.69
N PRO A 340 -35.93 4.31 -1.60
CA PRO A 340 -36.32 5.03 -0.42
C PRO A 340 -36.54 6.49 -0.81
N SER A 341 -37.59 7.13 -0.27
CA SER A 341 -37.85 8.55 -0.45
C SER A 341 -36.58 9.34 -0.17
N GLN A 342 -36.02 9.99 -1.20
CA GLN A 342 -34.70 10.58 -1.18
C GLN A 342 -34.60 11.74 -0.19
N PRO A 343 -33.60 11.77 0.68
CA PRO A 343 -33.35 12.88 1.58
C PRO A 343 -32.29 13.85 1.05
N GLN A 344 -32.31 14.24 -0.23
CA GLN A 344 -31.36 15.25 -0.74
C GLN A 344 -31.43 16.58 0.01
N ASP A 345 -32.60 16.94 0.56
CA ASP A 345 -32.77 18.16 1.37
C ASP A 345 -32.45 17.97 2.87
N ASP A 346 -32.47 16.73 3.36
CA ASP A 346 -32.39 16.43 4.80
C ASP A 346 -30.97 16.57 5.40
N ILE A 347 -29.91 16.61 4.59
CA ILE A 347 -28.51 16.78 5.07
C ILE A 347 -27.91 18.14 4.71
N ARG A 348 -28.70 19.12 4.34
CA ARG A 348 -28.23 20.48 4.01
C ARG A 348 -27.52 21.14 5.18
N ASP A 349 -28.10 21.06 6.38
CA ASP A 349 -27.50 21.64 7.59
C ASP A 349 -26.17 20.95 7.94
N TRP A 350 -26.10 19.64 7.65
CA TRP A 350 -24.85 18.89 7.81
C TRP A 350 -23.75 19.40 6.89
N TRP A 351 -24.06 19.64 5.62
CA TRP A 351 -23.11 20.23 4.69
C TRP A 351 -22.71 21.66 5.08
N GLN A 352 -23.62 22.48 5.59
CA GLN A 352 -23.29 23.82 6.11
C GLN A 352 -22.29 23.72 7.28
N GLN A 353 -22.47 22.77 8.17
CA GLN A 353 -21.54 22.52 9.27
C GLN A 353 -20.17 22.07 8.74
N ILE A 354 -20.13 21.14 7.80
CA ILE A 354 -18.88 20.66 7.18
C ILE A 354 -18.14 21.80 6.50
N GLU A 355 -18.84 22.63 5.72
CA GLU A 355 -18.23 23.79 5.05
C GLU A 355 -17.67 24.82 6.06
N SER A 356 -18.28 24.97 7.24
CA SER A 356 -17.73 25.82 8.28
C SER A 356 -16.38 25.29 8.82
N TRP A 357 -16.21 23.97 8.89
CA TRP A 357 -14.92 23.35 9.27
C TRP A 357 -13.90 23.49 8.14
N ARG A 358 -14.30 23.23 6.89
CA ARG A 358 -13.45 23.39 5.71
C ARG A 358 -12.92 24.82 5.55
N ALA A 359 -13.72 25.83 5.91
CA ALA A 359 -13.35 27.24 5.85
C ALA A 359 -12.12 27.59 6.73
N ARG A 360 -11.75 26.72 7.70
CA ARG A 360 -10.49 26.88 8.47
C ARG A 360 -9.23 26.68 7.63
N GLN A 361 -9.35 25.97 6.49
CA GLN A 361 -8.23 25.67 5.60
C GLN A 361 -7.02 25.12 6.37
N CYS A 362 -7.24 24.00 7.06
CA CYS A 362 -6.30 23.42 8.02
C CYS A 362 -4.93 22.99 7.43
N LEU A 363 -4.81 22.94 6.11
CA LEU A 363 -3.58 22.60 5.39
C LEU A 363 -2.77 23.84 4.95
N LYS A 364 -3.12 25.04 5.44
CA LYS A 364 -2.33 26.25 5.16
C LYS A 364 -0.93 26.15 5.75
N TYR A 365 0.05 26.62 5.00
CA TYR A 365 1.44 26.77 5.41
C TYR A 365 2.00 28.10 4.90
N ASP A 366 3.17 28.51 5.39
CA ASP A 366 3.87 29.71 4.95
C ASP A 366 4.54 29.49 3.59
N ALA A 367 3.83 29.84 2.52
CA ALA A 367 4.33 29.70 1.14
C ALA A 367 5.42 30.73 0.78
N GLU A 368 5.54 31.84 1.53
CA GLU A 368 6.54 32.90 1.29
C GLU A 368 7.83 32.68 2.12
N SER A 369 7.96 31.52 2.76
CA SER A 369 9.13 31.16 3.57
C SER A 369 10.41 31.16 2.72
N GLU A 370 11.52 31.67 3.30
CA GLU A 370 12.85 31.60 2.69
C GLU A 370 13.39 30.15 2.57
N SER A 371 12.88 29.25 3.42
CA SER A 371 13.20 27.81 3.35
C SER A 371 12.13 27.05 2.57
N ILE A 372 12.54 26.01 1.83
CA ILE A 372 11.60 25.17 1.09
C ILE A 372 10.70 24.41 2.08
N LYS A 373 9.40 24.61 1.99
CA LYS A 373 8.42 23.83 2.75
C LYS A 373 8.13 22.49 2.06
N PRO A 374 8.11 21.36 2.78
CA PRO A 374 7.77 20.06 2.21
C PRO A 374 6.44 20.07 1.46
N GLN A 375 5.46 20.81 1.96
CA GLN A 375 4.14 21.01 1.32
C GLN A 375 4.29 21.60 -0.08
N ALA A 376 5.08 22.66 -0.24
CA ALA A 376 5.32 23.32 -1.53
C ALA A 376 5.95 22.37 -2.55
N VAL A 377 6.84 21.46 -2.11
CA VAL A 377 7.45 20.45 -2.98
C VAL A 377 6.39 19.51 -3.55
N ILE A 378 5.50 19.01 -2.70
CA ILE A 378 4.45 18.06 -3.11
C ILE A 378 3.38 18.74 -3.98
N GLU A 379 2.94 19.96 -3.64
CA GLU A 379 1.99 20.71 -4.47
C GLU A 379 2.56 21.04 -5.86
N THR A 380 3.85 21.40 -5.92
CA THR A 380 4.54 21.65 -7.20
C THR A 380 4.63 20.36 -8.01
N LEU A 381 4.96 19.22 -7.38
CA LEU A 381 4.95 17.92 -8.04
C LEU A 381 3.55 17.59 -8.60
N TRP A 382 2.49 17.76 -7.79
CA TRP A 382 1.11 17.51 -8.23
C TRP A 382 0.75 18.36 -9.46
N ARG A 383 1.05 19.64 -9.41
CA ARG A 383 0.77 20.59 -10.52
C ARG A 383 1.52 20.19 -11.80
N LEU A 384 2.81 19.88 -11.71
CA LEU A 384 3.65 19.51 -12.86
C LEU A 384 3.29 18.14 -13.44
N THR A 385 2.82 17.21 -12.63
CA THR A 385 2.33 15.89 -13.06
C THR A 385 0.84 15.91 -13.39
N LYS A 386 0.14 17.02 -13.17
CA LYS A 386 -1.32 17.16 -13.30
C LYS A 386 -2.08 16.10 -12.48
N GLY A 387 -1.52 15.69 -11.35
CA GLY A 387 -2.09 14.65 -10.49
C GLY A 387 -2.10 13.24 -11.09
N ASP A 388 -1.39 12.99 -12.19
CA ASP A 388 -1.46 11.72 -12.95
C ASP A 388 -0.18 10.87 -12.83
N ALA A 389 0.57 10.99 -11.75
CA ALA A 389 1.68 10.09 -11.47
C ALA A 389 1.26 8.94 -10.55
N TYR A 390 1.94 7.80 -10.68
CA TYR A 390 2.02 6.80 -9.62
C TYR A 390 3.02 7.29 -8.58
N VAL A 391 2.53 7.52 -7.39
CA VAL A 391 3.36 8.02 -6.28
C VAL A 391 3.58 6.89 -5.29
N THR A 392 4.81 6.42 -5.19
CA THR A 392 5.23 5.56 -4.09
C THR A 392 5.83 6.41 -2.99
N SER A 393 5.69 6.00 -1.75
CA SER A 393 6.29 6.73 -0.64
C SER A 393 6.99 5.80 0.33
N ASP A 394 8.15 6.24 0.79
CA ASP A 394 8.76 5.74 2.01
C ASP A 394 8.00 6.23 3.24
N VAL A 395 8.42 5.79 4.42
CA VAL A 395 7.73 6.08 5.68
C VAL A 395 8.43 7.18 6.48
N GLY A 396 7.67 8.22 6.80
CA GLY A 396 8.15 9.40 7.54
C GLY A 396 7.23 10.61 7.35
N GLN A 397 7.71 11.81 7.68
CA GLN A 397 6.96 13.05 7.43
C GLN A 397 6.67 13.24 5.94
N HIS A 398 7.61 12.89 5.05
CA HIS A 398 7.44 12.94 3.60
C HIS A 398 6.23 12.12 3.11
N GLN A 399 5.94 10.98 3.75
CA GLN A 399 4.74 10.18 3.46
C GLN A 399 3.46 10.97 3.78
N MET A 400 3.42 11.60 4.96
CA MET A 400 2.25 12.37 5.37
C MET A 400 2.08 13.63 4.52
N PHE A 401 3.17 14.33 4.19
CA PHE A 401 3.09 15.45 3.25
C PHE A 401 2.58 15.02 1.88
N ALA A 402 3.06 13.89 1.34
CA ALA A 402 2.56 13.36 0.08
C ALA A 402 1.06 12.99 0.16
N ALA A 403 0.63 12.35 1.25
CA ALA A 403 -0.77 11.95 1.45
C ALA A 403 -1.73 13.15 1.57
N LEU A 404 -1.27 14.28 2.16
CA LEU A 404 -2.08 15.46 2.41
C LEU A 404 -2.08 16.48 1.25
N TYR A 405 -0.95 16.62 0.56
CA TYR A 405 -0.74 17.70 -0.42
C TYR A 405 -0.66 17.22 -1.88
N TYR A 406 -0.78 15.90 -2.12
CA TYR A 406 -0.97 15.35 -3.47
C TYR A 406 -2.38 14.79 -3.60
N PRO A 407 -3.37 15.55 -4.12
CA PRO A 407 -4.74 15.07 -4.34
C PRO A 407 -4.78 13.88 -5.32
N PHE A 408 -5.18 12.71 -4.85
CA PHE A 408 -5.29 11.50 -5.65
C PHE A 408 -6.72 11.35 -6.20
N ASP A 409 -6.93 11.60 -7.49
CA ASP A 409 -8.23 11.46 -8.15
C ASP A 409 -8.46 10.07 -8.75
N LYS A 410 -7.39 9.30 -8.92
CA LYS A 410 -7.43 7.96 -9.51
C LYS A 410 -7.01 6.89 -8.51
N PRO A 411 -7.68 5.74 -8.52
CA PRO A 411 -7.28 4.61 -7.66
C PRO A 411 -5.91 4.06 -8.05
N ARG A 412 -5.28 3.36 -7.10
CA ARG A 412 -3.97 2.70 -7.25
C ARG A 412 -2.79 3.64 -7.58
N ARG A 413 -3.00 4.97 -7.52
CA ARG A 413 -1.92 5.96 -7.74
C ARG A 413 -1.10 6.24 -6.48
N TRP A 414 -1.62 5.92 -5.30
CA TRP A 414 -0.95 6.06 -4.02
C TRP A 414 -0.48 4.71 -3.48
N ILE A 415 0.84 4.55 -3.32
CA ILE A 415 1.48 3.27 -2.98
C ILE A 415 2.44 3.49 -1.81
N ASN A 416 2.11 2.93 -0.64
CA ASN A 416 2.90 3.14 0.56
C ASN A 416 2.74 1.96 1.54
N SER A 417 3.64 1.83 2.50
CA SER A 417 3.52 0.89 3.62
C SER A 417 2.71 1.53 4.74
N GLY A 418 1.38 1.37 4.69
CA GLY A 418 0.47 2.01 5.65
C GLY A 418 0.32 1.24 6.96
N GLY A 419 0.27 -0.09 6.92
CA GLY A 419 0.03 -0.92 8.09
C GLY A 419 1.29 -1.24 8.91
N LEU A 420 2.39 -1.62 8.27
CA LEU A 420 3.65 -1.92 8.96
C LEU A 420 4.54 -0.68 9.12
N GLY A 421 4.47 0.28 8.20
CA GLY A 421 5.28 1.48 8.25
C GLY A 421 6.75 1.22 7.93
N THR A 422 7.03 0.49 6.86
CA THR A 422 8.37 0.03 6.49
C THR A 422 9.16 1.12 5.79
N MET A 423 10.20 1.64 6.44
CA MET A 423 11.22 2.47 5.78
C MET A 423 12.01 1.65 4.77
N GLY A 424 12.40 2.25 3.63
CA GLY A 424 13.05 1.56 2.52
C GLY A 424 12.08 0.91 1.51
N PHE A 425 10.78 1.09 1.68
CA PHE A 425 9.74 0.58 0.78
C PHE A 425 9.67 1.34 -0.55
N GLY A 426 9.84 2.67 -0.50
CA GLY A 426 9.45 3.57 -1.58
C GLY A 426 10.15 3.33 -2.92
N LEU A 427 11.50 3.27 -2.93
CA LEU A 427 12.28 3.07 -4.15
C LEU A 427 12.01 1.70 -4.81
N PRO A 428 12.17 0.55 -4.13
CA PRO A 428 11.90 -0.73 -4.78
C PRO A 428 10.43 -0.86 -5.24
N ALA A 429 9.46 -0.35 -4.49
CA ALA A 429 8.07 -0.33 -4.93
C ALA A 429 7.90 0.49 -6.22
N ALA A 430 8.55 1.67 -6.34
CA ALA A 430 8.54 2.48 -7.57
C ALA A 430 9.11 1.71 -8.77
N LEU A 431 10.20 0.98 -8.57
CA LEU A 431 10.79 0.15 -9.63
C LEU A 431 9.83 -0.97 -10.05
N GLY A 432 9.15 -1.62 -9.10
CA GLY A 432 8.13 -2.62 -9.38
C GLY A 432 6.94 -2.07 -10.17
N VAL A 433 6.45 -0.87 -9.81
CA VAL A 433 5.42 -0.16 -10.57
C VAL A 433 5.89 0.14 -11.99
N LYS A 434 7.12 0.65 -12.13
CA LYS A 434 7.68 1.00 -13.45
C LYS A 434 7.89 -0.20 -14.36
N MET A 435 8.28 -1.35 -13.80
CA MET A 435 8.34 -2.62 -14.53
C MET A 435 6.97 -3.04 -15.07
N ALA A 436 5.94 -2.95 -14.24
CA ALA A 436 4.58 -3.34 -14.61
C ALA A 436 3.94 -2.36 -15.60
N LEU A 437 4.23 -1.08 -15.46
CA LEU A 437 3.62 0.04 -16.17
C LEU A 437 4.69 0.96 -16.80
N PRO A 438 5.42 0.48 -17.83
CA PRO A 438 6.62 1.15 -18.34
C PRO A 438 6.35 2.53 -18.96
N LYS A 439 5.13 2.84 -19.36
CA LYS A 439 4.74 4.13 -19.97
C LYS A 439 4.31 5.18 -18.95
N GLU A 440 4.00 4.77 -17.74
CA GLU A 440 3.47 5.65 -16.71
C GLU A 440 4.56 6.49 -16.04
N MET A 441 4.20 7.69 -15.58
CA MET A 441 5.06 8.50 -14.72
C MET A 441 5.04 7.90 -13.32
N VAL A 442 6.22 7.55 -12.79
CA VAL A 442 6.37 7.00 -11.45
C VAL A 442 7.30 7.88 -10.64
N VAL A 443 6.86 8.26 -9.46
CA VAL A 443 7.59 9.10 -8.51
C VAL A 443 7.71 8.38 -7.17
N CYS A 444 8.93 8.28 -6.66
CA CYS A 444 9.21 7.83 -5.30
C CYS A 444 9.44 9.06 -4.41
N VAL A 445 8.51 9.36 -3.50
CA VAL A 445 8.70 10.37 -2.47
C VAL A 445 9.37 9.72 -1.26
N THR A 446 10.54 10.19 -0.88
CA THR A 446 11.35 9.60 0.19
C THR A 446 11.96 10.66 1.10
N GLY A 447 12.64 10.25 2.14
CA GLY A 447 13.44 11.09 3.04
C GLY A 447 14.86 10.54 3.18
N ASP A 448 15.77 11.40 3.62
CA ASP A 448 17.20 11.14 3.74
C ASP A 448 17.56 9.91 4.60
N GLY A 449 16.74 9.58 5.61
CA GLY A 449 16.91 8.37 6.41
C GLY A 449 16.37 7.12 5.71
N SER A 450 15.16 7.21 5.13
CA SER A 450 14.47 6.05 4.54
C SER A 450 15.14 5.53 3.28
N ILE A 451 15.58 6.43 2.39
CA ILE A 451 16.17 6.05 1.09
C ILE A 451 17.41 5.18 1.26
N GLN A 452 18.18 5.39 2.33
CA GLN A 452 19.42 4.65 2.57
C GLN A 452 19.20 3.16 2.86
N MET A 453 17.98 2.75 3.24
CA MET A 453 17.70 1.35 3.61
C MET A 453 17.64 0.40 2.41
N ASN A 454 17.31 0.91 1.21
CA ASN A 454 17.29 0.14 -0.05
C ASN A 454 17.89 0.93 -1.23
N ILE A 455 18.80 1.84 -0.95
CA ILE A 455 19.44 2.71 -1.96
C ILE A 455 20.20 1.93 -3.03
N GLN A 456 20.70 0.74 -2.70
CA GLN A 456 21.40 -0.16 -3.62
C GLN A 456 20.54 -0.58 -4.82
N GLU A 457 19.22 -0.44 -4.74
CA GLU A 457 18.31 -0.72 -5.85
C GLU A 457 18.40 0.31 -6.98
N LEU A 458 19.13 1.41 -6.80
CA LEU A 458 19.56 2.28 -7.90
C LEU A 458 20.38 1.48 -8.94
N SER A 459 21.15 0.46 -8.52
CA SER A 459 21.84 -0.46 -9.44
C SER A 459 20.84 -1.33 -10.22
N THR A 460 19.75 -1.78 -9.58
CA THR A 460 18.66 -2.51 -10.25
C THR A 460 17.96 -1.62 -11.29
N ALA A 461 17.69 -0.36 -10.91
CA ALA A 461 17.09 0.61 -11.81
C ALA A 461 17.95 0.86 -13.06
N LEU A 462 19.29 0.93 -12.92
CA LEU A 462 20.19 1.06 -14.04
C LEU A 462 20.19 -0.17 -14.94
N GLN A 463 20.28 -1.36 -14.34
CA GLN A 463 20.34 -2.63 -15.09
C GLN A 463 19.12 -2.86 -15.98
N TYR A 464 17.94 -2.45 -15.51
CA TYR A 464 16.66 -2.67 -16.21
C TYR A 464 16.11 -1.40 -16.86
N GLU A 465 16.90 -0.33 -16.91
CA GLU A 465 16.53 0.95 -17.54
C GLU A 465 15.18 1.48 -17.05
N LEU A 466 15.00 1.56 -15.72
CA LEU A 466 13.76 1.97 -15.08
C LEU A 466 13.76 3.47 -14.74
N PRO A 467 13.20 4.33 -15.61
CA PRO A 467 13.14 5.76 -15.38
C PRO A 467 12.06 6.11 -14.36
N VAL A 468 12.48 6.42 -13.14
CA VAL A 468 11.62 6.94 -12.07
C VAL A 468 12.20 8.25 -11.55
N LEU A 469 11.34 9.10 -11.00
CA LEU A 469 11.76 10.26 -10.21
C LEU A 469 11.89 9.83 -8.75
N VAL A 470 13.10 9.92 -8.19
CA VAL A 470 13.34 9.79 -6.75
C VAL A 470 13.38 11.20 -6.16
N LEU A 471 12.37 11.58 -5.40
CA LEU A 471 12.21 12.89 -4.78
C LEU A 471 12.52 12.77 -3.29
N ASN A 472 13.72 13.13 -2.89
CA ASN A 472 14.20 13.07 -1.51
C ASN A 472 13.92 14.39 -0.79
N LEU A 473 13.04 14.38 0.21
CA LEU A 473 12.79 15.50 1.12
C LEU A 473 13.79 15.44 2.27
N ASN A 474 14.93 16.09 2.07
CA ASN A 474 16.07 16.07 2.97
C ASN A 474 15.93 17.13 4.06
N ASN A 475 15.48 16.74 5.24
CA ASN A 475 15.42 17.60 6.42
C ASN A 475 16.51 17.31 7.47
N ARG A 476 17.38 16.34 7.21
CA ARG A 476 18.45 15.84 8.08
C ARG A 476 17.96 15.21 9.38
N TYR A 477 16.70 14.79 9.43
CA TYR A 477 16.11 14.16 10.61
C TYR A 477 15.32 12.93 10.28
N LEU A 478 15.23 12.01 11.23
CA LEU A 478 14.11 11.09 11.32
C LEU A 478 12.88 11.91 11.74
N GLY A 479 12.25 12.56 10.74
CA GLY A 479 11.36 13.69 10.96
C GLY A 479 10.16 13.39 11.86
N MET A 480 9.51 12.21 11.71
CA MET A 480 8.41 11.80 12.60
C MET A 480 8.88 11.56 14.03
N VAL A 481 10.06 10.98 14.22
CA VAL A 481 10.66 10.79 15.55
C VAL A 481 10.94 12.15 16.20
N LYS A 482 11.55 13.08 15.43
CA LYS A 482 11.80 14.46 15.89
C LYS A 482 10.51 15.16 16.28
N GLN A 483 9.46 15.07 15.45
CA GLN A 483 8.15 15.69 15.74
C GLN A 483 7.58 15.21 17.08
N TRP A 484 7.62 13.91 17.36
CA TRP A 484 7.21 13.36 18.65
C TRP A 484 8.10 13.83 19.80
N GLN A 485 9.41 13.93 19.58
CA GLN A 485 10.35 14.47 20.59
C GLN A 485 10.07 15.94 20.90
N ASP A 486 9.76 16.74 19.89
CA ASP A 486 9.38 18.15 20.07
C ASP A 486 8.06 18.28 20.85
N MET A 487 7.03 17.55 20.43
CA MET A 487 5.66 17.74 20.95
C MET A 487 5.43 17.09 22.32
N ILE A 488 6.08 15.96 22.61
CA ILE A 488 5.79 15.14 23.81
C ILE A 488 6.97 15.14 24.79
N TYR A 489 8.18 15.19 24.27
CA TYR A 489 9.39 15.05 25.09
C TYR A 489 10.16 16.36 25.27
N SER A 490 9.49 17.52 25.10
CA SER A 490 10.04 18.87 25.32
C SER A 490 11.31 19.15 24.52
N GLY A 491 11.38 18.66 23.28
CA GLY A 491 12.52 18.86 22.39
C GLY A 491 13.79 18.10 22.80
N ARG A 492 13.68 17.09 23.66
CA ARG A 492 14.83 16.25 24.01
C ARG A 492 15.12 15.27 22.86
N HIS A 493 15.85 15.77 21.84
CA HIS A 493 16.21 14.99 20.67
C HIS A 493 17.26 13.93 21.04
N SER A 494 16.94 12.67 20.78
CA SER A 494 17.85 11.54 20.94
C SER A 494 17.85 10.71 19.67
N GLN A 495 19.01 10.61 19.00
CA GLN A 495 19.25 9.78 17.82
C GLN A 495 18.26 10.04 16.65
N SER A 496 17.74 11.26 16.53
CA SER A 496 16.83 11.65 15.42
C SER A 496 17.49 12.56 14.38
N TYR A 497 18.65 13.12 14.67
CA TYR A 497 19.42 13.96 13.75
C TYR A 497 20.44 13.14 12.97
N MET A 498 20.42 13.30 11.64
CA MET A 498 21.36 12.65 10.71
C MET A 498 22.59 13.56 10.53
N GLN A 499 23.54 13.44 11.46
CA GLN A 499 24.74 14.29 11.45
C GLN A 499 25.58 14.11 10.17
N SER A 500 25.68 12.87 9.68
CA SER A 500 26.42 12.50 8.49
C SER A 500 25.48 11.91 7.44
N LEU A 501 25.36 12.58 6.31
CA LEU A 501 24.63 12.11 5.14
C LEU A 501 25.59 12.04 3.94
N PRO A 502 25.36 11.09 3.00
CA PRO A 502 26.06 11.11 1.74
C PRO A 502 25.67 12.35 0.91
N ASP A 503 26.53 12.74 -0.01
CA ASP A 503 26.13 13.61 -1.11
C ASP A 503 25.26 12.78 -2.07
N PHE A 504 23.95 12.95 -1.97
CA PHE A 504 22.99 12.14 -2.73
C PHE A 504 23.08 12.38 -4.24
N VAL A 505 23.47 13.57 -4.67
CA VAL A 505 23.66 13.89 -6.08
C VAL A 505 24.82 13.07 -6.64
N ARG A 506 26.00 13.15 -6.00
CA ARG A 506 27.17 12.36 -6.40
C ARG A 506 26.92 10.86 -6.29
N LEU A 507 26.15 10.45 -5.29
CA LEU A 507 25.78 9.04 -5.12
C LEU A 507 24.94 8.56 -6.31
N ALA A 508 23.92 9.32 -6.71
CA ALA A 508 23.10 9.00 -7.87
C ALA A 508 23.95 8.95 -9.16
N GLU A 509 24.86 9.90 -9.35
CA GLU A 509 25.79 9.92 -10.49
C GLU A 509 26.74 8.70 -10.48
N ALA A 510 27.21 8.27 -9.31
CA ALA A 510 28.03 7.07 -9.17
C ALA A 510 27.28 5.78 -9.56
N TYR A 511 25.95 5.76 -9.39
CA TYR A 511 25.08 4.70 -9.92
C TYR A 511 24.70 4.89 -11.39
N GLY A 512 25.18 5.93 -12.08
CA GLY A 512 24.90 6.18 -13.50
C GLY A 512 23.61 6.93 -13.78
N HIS A 513 23.00 7.54 -12.77
CA HIS A 513 21.76 8.29 -12.86
C HIS A 513 21.98 9.81 -12.90
N VAL A 514 20.90 10.57 -13.14
CA VAL A 514 20.94 12.03 -13.05
C VAL A 514 20.73 12.44 -11.59
N GLY A 515 21.62 13.26 -11.04
CA GLY A 515 21.49 13.86 -9.73
C GLY A 515 21.18 15.35 -9.84
N LEU A 516 20.18 15.84 -9.11
CA LEU A 516 19.82 17.26 -9.03
C LEU A 516 19.67 17.69 -7.57
N GLN A 517 20.16 18.92 -7.27
CA GLN A 517 20.01 19.53 -5.95
C GLN A 517 19.08 20.73 -6.00
N ILE A 518 18.16 20.84 -5.05
CA ILE A 518 17.27 22.00 -4.87
C ILE A 518 17.44 22.52 -3.45
N ASN A 519 17.92 23.77 -3.33
CA ASN A 519 18.22 24.39 -2.04
C ASN A 519 17.41 25.67 -1.78
N ARG A 520 16.77 26.24 -2.80
CA ARG A 520 16.03 27.49 -2.69
C ARG A 520 14.62 27.38 -3.28
N PRO A 521 13.62 28.09 -2.70
CA PRO A 521 12.24 28.04 -3.20
C PRO A 521 12.09 28.47 -4.67
N ASP A 522 12.86 29.47 -5.10
CA ASP A 522 12.81 30.01 -6.47
C ASP A 522 13.32 29.04 -7.56
N GLU A 523 14.05 27.99 -7.17
CA GLU A 523 14.53 26.93 -8.06
C GLU A 523 13.58 25.75 -8.17
N LEU A 524 12.62 25.63 -7.25
CA LEU A 524 11.83 24.42 -7.05
C LEU A 524 11.09 23.99 -8.33
N GLU A 525 10.31 24.88 -8.93
CA GLU A 525 9.50 24.56 -10.09
C GLU A 525 10.34 24.24 -11.33
N SER A 526 11.37 25.04 -11.59
CA SER A 526 12.22 24.86 -12.78
C SER A 526 13.00 23.54 -12.71
N LYS A 527 13.60 23.22 -11.58
CA LYS A 527 14.39 21.99 -11.42
C LYS A 527 13.51 20.73 -11.32
N LEU A 528 12.32 20.80 -10.72
CA LEU A 528 11.37 19.68 -10.78
C LEU A 528 10.85 19.44 -12.21
N SER A 529 10.62 20.50 -12.97
CA SER A 529 10.27 20.38 -14.39
C SER A 529 11.38 19.72 -15.20
N GLU A 530 12.64 20.13 -14.99
CA GLU A 530 13.82 19.51 -15.58
C GLU A 530 13.92 18.02 -15.21
N ALA A 531 13.73 17.68 -13.94
CA ALA A 531 13.75 16.30 -13.47
C ALA A 531 12.70 15.43 -14.17
N LEU A 532 11.46 15.93 -14.28
CA LEU A 532 10.38 15.22 -14.97
C LEU A 532 10.66 15.06 -16.47
N GLU A 533 11.33 16.02 -17.10
CA GLU A 533 11.76 15.91 -18.50
C GLU A 533 12.81 14.82 -18.69
N HIS A 534 13.80 14.72 -17.80
CA HIS A 534 14.76 13.62 -17.81
C HIS A 534 14.07 12.25 -17.68
N VAL A 535 13.06 12.12 -16.79
CA VAL A 535 12.31 10.87 -16.64
C VAL A 535 11.55 10.53 -17.94
N ARG A 536 10.93 11.53 -18.60
CA ARG A 536 10.27 11.34 -19.90
C ARG A 536 11.27 10.93 -21.00
N ASN A 537 12.53 11.33 -20.87
CA ASN A 537 13.65 10.96 -21.74
C ASN A 537 14.35 9.65 -21.28
N ASN A 538 13.63 8.78 -20.56
CA ASN A 538 14.09 7.47 -20.10
C ASN A 538 15.33 7.51 -19.18
N ARG A 539 15.45 8.53 -18.33
CA ARG A 539 16.51 8.62 -17.33
C ARG A 539 15.93 8.61 -15.92
N LEU A 540 16.46 7.75 -15.04
CA LEU A 540 16.18 7.91 -13.61
C LEU A 540 16.84 9.19 -13.10
N VAL A 541 16.09 9.94 -12.31
CA VAL A 541 16.56 11.18 -11.69
C VAL A 541 16.40 11.10 -10.18
N PHE A 542 17.46 11.41 -9.47
CA PHE A 542 17.46 11.60 -8.03
C PHE A 542 17.49 13.10 -7.74
N VAL A 543 16.44 13.62 -7.14
CA VAL A 543 16.35 15.02 -6.72
C VAL A 543 16.48 15.09 -5.21
N ASP A 544 17.54 15.69 -4.71
CA ASP A 544 17.74 15.98 -3.29
C ASP A 544 17.26 17.39 -2.98
N VAL A 545 16.14 17.52 -2.26
CA VAL A 545 15.55 18.80 -1.91
C VAL A 545 15.81 19.10 -0.44
N THR A 546 16.58 20.14 -0.15
CA THR A 546 16.79 20.63 1.21
C THR A 546 15.50 21.31 1.68
N VAL A 547 14.81 20.69 2.62
CA VAL A 547 13.55 21.21 3.18
C VAL A 547 13.71 21.66 4.62
N ASP A 548 12.75 22.49 5.09
CA ASP A 548 12.74 23.00 6.46
C ASP A 548 12.66 21.88 7.50
N GLY A 549 13.73 21.68 8.25
CA GLY A 549 13.80 20.66 9.32
C GLY A 549 12.97 20.98 10.57
N SER A 550 12.43 22.18 10.67
CA SER A 550 11.53 22.57 11.77
C SER A 550 10.05 22.37 11.45
N GLU A 551 9.73 22.03 10.19
CA GLU A 551 8.37 21.82 9.76
C GLU A 551 7.81 20.51 10.29
N HIS A 552 6.61 20.59 10.89
CA HIS A 552 5.87 19.42 11.40
C HIS A 552 4.64 19.16 10.55
N VAL A 553 4.19 17.90 10.58
CA VAL A 553 2.94 17.52 9.89
C VAL A 553 1.75 17.93 10.76
N TYR A 554 0.96 18.87 10.25
CA TYR A 554 -0.32 19.29 10.81
C TYR A 554 -1.42 19.17 9.75
N PRO A 555 -2.67 18.95 10.18
CA PRO A 555 -3.16 18.70 11.55
C PRO A 555 -2.59 17.42 12.16
N MET A 556 -2.67 17.30 13.50
CA MET A 556 -2.29 16.11 14.23
C MET A 556 -3.20 15.90 15.44
N GLN A 557 -3.78 14.71 15.57
CA GLN A 557 -4.59 14.37 16.75
C GLN A 557 -3.76 14.39 18.04
N ILE A 558 -4.38 14.87 19.11
CA ILE A 558 -3.78 14.83 20.44
C ILE A 558 -3.74 13.39 20.93
N ARG A 559 -2.59 12.94 21.44
CA ARG A 559 -2.41 11.58 21.93
C ARG A 559 -3.43 11.24 23.02
N GLY A 560 -4.23 10.19 22.82
CA GLY A 560 -5.28 9.75 23.72
C GLY A 560 -6.54 10.64 23.72
N GLY A 561 -6.61 11.61 22.80
CA GLY A 561 -7.79 12.46 22.57
C GLY A 561 -8.83 11.82 21.66
N GLY A 562 -9.96 12.50 21.48
CA GLY A 562 -10.95 12.20 20.46
C GLY A 562 -10.51 12.66 19.06
N MET A 563 -11.31 12.39 18.06
CA MET A 563 -11.03 12.87 16.70
C MET A 563 -11.16 14.39 16.56
N ASP A 564 -11.92 15.02 17.44
CA ASP A 564 -12.14 16.47 17.55
C ASP A 564 -11.01 17.21 18.25
N GLU A 565 -10.12 16.48 18.96
CA GLU A 565 -9.01 17.05 19.73
C GLU A 565 -7.72 17.02 18.89
N MET A 566 -7.37 18.14 18.26
CA MET A 566 -6.26 18.24 17.30
C MET A 566 -5.36 19.45 17.53
N TRP A 567 -4.09 19.29 17.17
CA TRP A 567 -3.18 20.38 16.85
C TRP A 567 -3.39 20.76 15.38
N LEU A 568 -3.72 22.02 15.12
CA LEU A 568 -3.85 22.57 13.76
C LEU A 568 -2.55 23.25 13.30
N SER A 569 -1.75 23.70 14.27
CA SER A 569 -0.41 24.24 14.06
C SER A 569 0.43 24.07 15.33
N LYS A 570 1.65 24.56 15.32
CA LYS A 570 2.53 24.56 16.50
C LYS A 570 1.90 25.25 17.72
N THR A 571 1.02 26.22 17.51
CA THR A 571 0.44 27.07 18.56
C THR A 571 -1.09 26.99 18.65
N GLU A 572 -1.76 26.38 17.66
CA GLU A 572 -3.22 26.31 17.58
C GLU A 572 -3.73 24.90 17.84
N ARG A 573 -4.74 24.80 18.71
CA ARG A 573 -5.50 23.56 19.00
C ARG A 573 -6.99 23.78 18.73
N THR A 574 -7.70 22.67 18.55
CA THR A 574 -9.17 22.68 18.52
C THR A 574 -9.75 22.85 19.90
#